data_16eb2d81983e4c2d79812c73693521e6
#
_entry.id   16eb2d81983e4c2d79812c73693521e6
#
_cell.length_a   1.000
_cell.length_b   1.000
_cell.length_c   1.000
_cell.angle_alpha   90.00
_cell.angle_beta   90.00
_cell.angle_gamma   90.00
#
_symmetry.space_group_name_H-M   'P 1'
#
loop_
_entity.id
_entity.type
_entity.pdbx_description
1 polymer ?
#
loop_
_entity_poly.entity_id
_entity_poly.type
_entity_poly.pdbx_seq_one_letter_code
_entity_poly.pdbx_strand_id
1 'polypeptide(L)'
;MSNEVVLKEENKLEINFNPYELALVKGDLSKLSDVERASYVKNLCESLSLNMLTKPFEYIVLNGKLTLYANKSATDQLRQIRKVSITKTEVAQVGDIYMVTAYAATPDGRTDCDTGALNIKNLGGDNLANAIMKAITKAKRRVTLSICGLGMLDESELETIKEKRFL
;
A
#
# COMPACT_ATOMS: atom_id res chain seq x y z
N MET A 1 17.76 3.04 65.59
CA MET A 1 17.81 3.91 64.44
C MET A 1 17.36 3.11 63.22
N SER A 2 16.10 3.22 62.88
CA SER A 2 15.48 2.47 61.80
C SER A 2 15.65 3.26 60.50
N ASN A 3 16.39 2.72 59.54
CA ASN A 3 16.44 3.26 58.19
C ASN A 3 15.21 2.75 57.42
N GLU A 4 14.20 3.57 57.32
CA GLU A 4 13.12 3.38 56.35
C GLU A 4 13.67 3.71 54.96
N VAL A 5 13.79 2.67 54.17
CA VAL A 5 14.00 2.82 52.70
C VAL A 5 12.65 3.16 52.09
N VAL A 6 12.46 4.41 51.76
CA VAL A 6 11.31 4.85 50.96
C VAL A 6 11.52 4.37 49.53
N LEU A 7 10.85 3.31 49.18
CA LEU A 7 10.73 2.87 47.79
C LEU A 7 9.95 3.96 47.01
N LYS A 8 10.66 4.64 46.13
CA LYS A 8 10.02 5.53 45.14
C LYS A 8 9.15 4.65 44.24
N GLU A 9 7.84 4.88 44.26
CA GLU A 9 6.92 4.37 43.27
C GLU A 9 7.41 4.84 41.90
N GLU A 10 7.82 3.89 41.07
CA GLU A 10 8.05 4.15 39.65
C GLU A 10 6.72 4.53 39.05
N ASN A 11 6.60 5.78 38.63
CA ASN A 11 5.46 6.33 37.91
C ASN A 11 5.40 5.62 36.56
N LYS A 12 4.69 4.49 36.49
CA LYS A 12 4.40 3.77 35.29
C LYS A 12 3.46 4.65 34.48
N LEU A 13 4.00 5.36 33.49
CA LEU A 13 3.21 6.07 32.50
C LEU A 13 2.28 5.05 31.83
N GLU A 14 1.04 4.95 32.30
CA GLU A 14 -0.01 4.25 31.59
C GLU A 14 -0.36 5.06 30.35
N ILE A 15 0.31 4.77 29.24
CA ILE A 15 -0.02 5.30 27.94
C ILE A 15 -1.29 4.58 27.49
N ASN A 16 -2.46 5.19 27.75
CA ASN A 16 -3.73 4.72 27.28
C ASN A 16 -3.90 5.08 25.79
N PHE A 17 -3.47 4.20 24.93
CA PHE A 17 -3.81 4.30 23.51
C PHE A 17 -5.30 4.06 23.29
N ASN A 18 -5.93 4.91 22.52
CA ASN A 18 -7.28 4.61 22.05
C ASN A 18 -7.26 3.46 21.02
N PRO A 19 -8.40 2.80 20.72
CA PRO A 19 -8.44 1.67 19.79
C PRO A 19 -7.89 2.00 18.40
N TYR A 20 -8.01 3.24 17.96
CA TYR A 20 -7.51 3.74 16.69
C TYR A 20 -5.97 3.78 16.66
N GLU A 21 -5.35 4.32 17.70
CA GLU A 21 -3.90 4.37 17.85
C GLU A 21 -3.29 2.95 17.97
N LEU A 22 -3.95 2.07 18.73
CA LEU A 22 -3.55 0.67 18.83
C LEU A 22 -3.62 -0.06 17.49
N ALA A 23 -4.64 0.21 16.68
CA ALA A 23 -4.77 -0.37 15.35
C ALA A 23 -3.64 0.08 14.43
N LEU A 24 -3.24 1.36 14.50
CA LEU A 24 -2.09 1.88 13.75
C LEU A 24 -0.79 1.18 14.14
N VAL A 25 -0.52 1.09 15.44
CA VAL A 25 0.71 0.46 15.96
C VAL A 25 0.79 -1.03 15.62
N LYS A 26 -0.33 -1.74 15.69
CA LYS A 26 -0.40 -3.19 15.40
C LYS A 26 -0.49 -3.51 13.90
N GLY A 27 -0.84 -2.54 13.08
CA GLY A 27 -1.11 -2.73 11.67
C GLY A 27 -2.31 -3.66 11.44
N ASP A 28 -3.29 -3.65 12.35
CA ASP A 28 -4.50 -4.49 12.29
C ASP A 28 -5.73 -3.65 12.61
N LEU A 29 -6.53 -3.40 11.58
CA LEU A 29 -7.74 -2.58 11.65
C LEU A 29 -8.98 -3.40 12.05
N SER A 30 -8.86 -4.68 12.36
CA SER A 30 -9.98 -5.57 12.68
C SER A 30 -10.73 -5.18 13.95
N LYS A 31 -10.04 -4.51 14.87
CA LYS A 31 -10.61 -4.06 16.16
C LYS A 31 -11.39 -2.75 16.06
N LEU A 32 -11.28 -2.04 14.94
CA LEU A 32 -12.04 -0.82 14.71
C LEU A 32 -13.48 -1.16 14.35
N SER A 33 -14.43 -0.40 14.91
CA SER A 33 -15.83 -0.39 14.48
C SER A 33 -15.96 0.14 13.03
N ASP A 34 -17.11 -0.06 12.41
CA ASP A 34 -17.33 0.41 11.03
C ASP A 34 -17.23 1.94 10.93
N VAL A 35 -17.65 2.67 11.95
CA VAL A 35 -17.54 4.13 12.02
C VAL A 35 -16.07 4.56 12.11
N GLU A 36 -15.27 3.90 12.94
CA GLU A 36 -13.85 4.17 13.06
C GLU A 36 -13.10 3.81 11.77
N ARG A 37 -13.45 2.72 11.11
CA ARG A 37 -12.90 2.34 9.79
C ARG A 37 -13.22 3.38 8.73
N ALA A 38 -14.45 3.86 8.68
CA ALA A 38 -14.85 4.93 7.75
C ALA A 38 -14.08 6.23 8.03
N SER A 39 -13.90 6.59 9.29
CA SER A 39 -13.11 7.74 9.71
C SER A 39 -11.63 7.58 9.32
N TYR A 40 -11.07 6.37 9.49
CA TYR A 40 -9.69 6.08 9.10
C TYR A 40 -9.45 6.29 7.60
N VAL A 41 -10.32 5.73 6.75
CA VAL A 41 -10.21 5.91 5.29
C VAL A 41 -10.40 7.37 4.90
N LYS A 42 -11.35 8.07 5.54
CA LYS A 42 -11.57 9.50 5.32
C LYS A 42 -10.30 10.31 5.62
N ASN A 43 -9.72 10.13 6.80
CA ASN A 43 -8.52 10.84 7.22
C ASN A 43 -7.33 10.53 6.30
N LEU A 44 -7.20 9.27 5.86
CA LEU A 44 -6.17 8.87 4.90
C LEU A 44 -6.36 9.57 3.55
N CYS A 45 -7.58 9.58 3.03
CA CYS A 45 -7.90 10.29 1.79
C CYS A 45 -7.61 11.79 1.89
N GLU A 46 -8.03 12.43 2.98
CA GLU A 46 -7.78 13.86 3.23
C GLU A 46 -6.28 14.17 3.31
N SER A 47 -5.51 13.34 4.01
CA SER A 47 -4.04 13.50 4.12
C SER A 47 -3.32 13.40 2.79
N LEU A 48 -3.86 12.63 1.85
CA LEU A 48 -3.31 12.42 0.51
C LEU A 48 -3.98 13.30 -0.56
N SER A 49 -4.99 14.08 -0.19
CA SER A 49 -5.83 14.88 -1.09
C SER A 49 -6.60 14.04 -2.12
N LEU A 50 -6.96 12.82 -1.75
CA LEU A 50 -7.71 11.90 -2.61
C LEU A 50 -9.21 12.09 -2.45
N ASN A 51 -9.96 11.86 -3.53
CA ASN A 51 -11.41 11.83 -3.48
C ASN A 51 -11.91 10.49 -2.93
N MET A 52 -12.41 10.50 -1.70
CA MET A 52 -12.94 9.32 -1.02
C MET A 52 -14.11 8.65 -1.79
N LEU A 53 -14.91 9.43 -2.53
CA LEU A 53 -16.08 8.91 -3.27
C LEU A 53 -15.69 7.95 -4.40
N THR A 54 -14.44 8.00 -4.84
CA THR A 54 -13.90 7.08 -5.86
C THR A 54 -13.42 5.75 -5.27
N LYS A 55 -13.57 5.55 -3.97
CA LYS A 55 -13.09 4.37 -3.22
C LYS A 55 -11.62 4.05 -3.54
N PRO A 56 -10.67 4.97 -3.23
CA PRO A 56 -9.27 4.76 -3.59
C PRO A 56 -8.59 3.66 -2.77
N PHE A 57 -9.17 3.29 -1.64
CA PHE A 57 -8.68 2.23 -0.75
C PHE A 57 -9.79 1.24 -0.42
N GLU A 58 -9.43 -0.01 -0.26
CA GLU A 58 -10.32 -1.09 0.14
C GLU A 58 -9.69 -1.96 1.23
N TYR A 59 -10.54 -2.59 2.02
CA TYR A 59 -10.11 -3.46 3.11
C TYR A 59 -9.88 -4.88 2.62
N ILE A 60 -8.84 -5.50 3.17
CA ILE A 60 -8.51 -6.89 2.93
C ILE A 60 -7.96 -7.54 4.21
N VAL A 61 -8.26 -8.81 4.43
CA VAL A 61 -7.62 -9.61 5.47
C VAL A 61 -6.42 -10.31 4.86
N LEU A 62 -5.23 -10.01 5.39
CA LEU A 62 -3.96 -10.62 5.01
C LEU A 62 -3.30 -11.22 6.25
N ASN A 63 -3.00 -12.53 6.21
CA ASN A 63 -2.36 -13.22 7.33
C ASN A 63 -3.08 -12.97 8.67
N GLY A 64 -4.42 -12.99 8.65
CA GLY A 64 -5.26 -12.77 9.82
C GLY A 64 -5.41 -11.33 10.30
N LYS A 65 -4.81 -10.37 9.62
CA LYS A 65 -4.92 -8.93 9.94
C LYS A 65 -5.74 -8.19 8.90
N LEU A 66 -6.62 -7.31 9.35
CA LEU A 66 -7.35 -6.39 8.49
C LEU A 66 -6.46 -5.21 8.13
N THR A 67 -6.24 -5.00 6.85
CA THR A 67 -5.42 -3.89 6.34
C THR A 67 -6.10 -3.21 5.15
N LEU A 68 -5.51 -2.13 4.67
CA LEU A 68 -5.93 -1.43 3.46
C LEU A 68 -4.97 -1.70 2.31
N TYR A 69 -5.50 -1.70 1.11
CA TYR A 69 -4.71 -1.64 -0.11
C TYR A 69 -5.18 -0.51 -1.02
N ALA A 70 -4.25 -0.01 -1.84
CA ALA A 70 -4.53 1.01 -2.83
C ALA A 70 -5.03 0.34 -4.13
N ASN A 71 -6.16 0.79 -4.63
CA ASN A 71 -6.65 0.35 -5.92
C ASN A 71 -6.17 1.29 -7.06
N LYS A 72 -6.62 1.02 -8.29
CA LYS A 72 -6.28 1.82 -9.47
C LYS A 72 -6.61 3.31 -9.28
N SER A 73 -7.75 3.63 -8.67
CA SER A 73 -8.19 5.00 -8.43
C SER A 73 -7.19 5.78 -7.56
N ALA A 74 -6.64 5.16 -6.51
CA ALA A 74 -5.64 5.80 -5.66
C ALA A 74 -4.39 6.20 -6.45
N THR A 75 -3.81 5.25 -7.18
CA THR A 75 -2.55 5.50 -7.91
C THR A 75 -2.72 6.46 -9.08
N ASP A 76 -3.86 6.42 -9.77
CA ASP A 76 -4.14 7.37 -10.86
C ASP A 76 -4.31 8.80 -10.33
N GLN A 77 -5.02 8.99 -9.22
CA GLN A 77 -5.16 10.30 -8.57
C GLN A 77 -3.83 10.81 -8.03
N LEU A 78 -3.04 9.95 -7.37
CA LEU A 78 -1.73 10.32 -6.84
C LEU A 78 -0.80 10.84 -7.94
N ARG A 79 -0.75 10.18 -9.11
CA ARG A 79 0.04 10.67 -10.25
C ARG A 79 -0.38 12.06 -10.66
N GLN A 80 -1.68 12.30 -10.75
CA GLN A 80 -2.20 13.61 -11.14
C GLN A 80 -1.92 14.68 -10.10
N ILE A 81 -2.20 14.40 -8.82
CA ILE A 81 -2.05 15.36 -7.72
C ILE A 81 -0.57 15.67 -7.46
N ARG A 82 0.29 14.67 -7.43
CA ARG A 82 1.73 14.80 -7.18
C ARG A 82 2.54 15.08 -8.45
N LYS A 83 1.86 15.23 -9.60
CA LYS A 83 2.46 15.49 -10.92
C LYS A 83 3.55 14.47 -11.28
N VAL A 84 3.30 13.20 -10.93
CA VAL A 84 4.21 12.10 -11.25
C VAL A 84 4.06 11.74 -12.72
N SER A 85 5.15 11.85 -13.46
CA SER A 85 5.24 11.41 -14.86
C SER A 85 5.92 10.06 -14.96
N ILE A 86 5.32 9.11 -15.66
CA ILE A 86 6.02 7.90 -16.09
C ILE A 86 6.85 8.27 -17.32
N THR A 87 8.15 8.34 -17.15
CA THR A 87 9.06 8.86 -18.18
C THR A 87 9.49 7.79 -19.18
N LYS A 88 9.55 6.54 -18.73
CA LYS A 88 10.03 5.41 -19.53
C LYS A 88 9.53 4.09 -18.96
N THR A 89 9.41 3.09 -19.81
CA THR A 89 9.28 1.69 -19.40
C THR A 89 10.31 0.84 -20.13
N GLU A 90 10.89 -0.13 -19.43
CA GLU A 90 11.82 -1.12 -19.98
C GLU A 90 11.25 -2.52 -19.76
N VAL A 91 11.51 -3.40 -20.71
CA VAL A 91 11.05 -4.78 -20.67
C VAL A 91 12.25 -5.70 -20.59
N ALA A 92 12.15 -6.72 -19.74
CA ALA A 92 13.09 -7.82 -19.66
C ALA A 92 12.33 -9.13 -19.47
N GLN A 93 12.96 -10.24 -19.88
CA GLN A 93 12.43 -11.57 -19.63
C GLN A 93 13.55 -12.47 -19.13
N VAL A 94 13.29 -13.19 -18.05
CA VAL A 94 14.19 -14.19 -17.48
C VAL A 94 13.41 -15.50 -17.37
N GLY A 95 13.75 -16.46 -18.24
CA GLY A 95 12.95 -17.68 -18.37
C GLY A 95 11.48 -17.38 -18.67
N ASP A 96 10.61 -17.89 -17.83
CA ASP A 96 9.17 -17.68 -17.94
C ASP A 96 8.67 -16.39 -17.21
N ILE A 97 9.59 -15.58 -16.66
CA ILE A 97 9.23 -14.35 -15.96
C ILE A 97 9.37 -13.17 -16.91
N TYR A 98 8.24 -12.51 -17.19
CA TYR A 98 8.17 -11.26 -17.91
C TYR A 98 8.17 -10.08 -16.94
N MET A 99 9.06 -9.14 -17.14
CA MET A 99 9.28 -8.02 -16.24
C MET A 99 9.18 -6.69 -17.00
N VAL A 100 8.52 -5.73 -16.37
CA VAL A 100 8.46 -4.35 -16.83
C VAL A 100 8.97 -3.46 -15.72
N THR A 101 9.98 -2.65 -15.99
CA THR A 101 10.44 -1.59 -15.08
C THR A 101 9.88 -0.27 -15.56
N ALA A 102 9.15 0.42 -14.71
CA ALA A 102 8.64 1.76 -14.96
C ALA A 102 9.50 2.80 -14.22
N TYR A 103 9.85 3.85 -14.91
CA TYR A 103 10.61 4.99 -14.38
C TYR A 103 9.67 6.17 -14.20
N ALA A 104 9.75 6.84 -13.08
CA ALA A 104 8.92 7.99 -12.76
C ALA A 104 9.78 9.19 -12.36
N ALA A 105 9.24 10.38 -12.60
CA ALA A 105 9.82 11.65 -12.18
C ALA A 105 8.74 12.61 -11.70
N THR A 106 9.12 13.52 -10.80
CA THR A 106 8.31 14.64 -10.35
C THR A 106 8.96 15.97 -10.77
N PRO A 107 8.20 17.09 -10.85
CA PRO A 107 8.72 18.37 -11.31
C PRO A 107 9.86 18.95 -10.46
N ASP A 108 9.96 18.53 -9.19
CA ASP A 108 11.05 18.92 -8.27
C ASP A 108 12.34 18.14 -8.48
N GLY A 109 12.38 17.26 -9.51
CA GLY A 109 13.58 16.52 -9.89
C GLY A 109 13.74 15.16 -9.19
N ARG A 110 12.79 14.73 -8.36
CA ARG A 110 12.80 13.35 -7.83
C ARG A 110 12.57 12.34 -8.95
N THR A 111 13.32 11.26 -8.88
CA THR A 111 13.17 10.11 -9.79
C THR A 111 13.10 8.83 -8.99
N ASP A 112 12.39 7.85 -9.52
CA ASP A 112 12.28 6.52 -8.94
C ASP A 112 11.99 5.49 -10.03
N CYS A 113 12.18 4.22 -9.74
CA CYS A 113 11.78 3.13 -10.62
C CYS A 113 11.30 1.93 -9.80
N ASP A 114 10.38 1.17 -10.38
CA ASP A 114 9.93 -0.08 -9.79
C ASP A 114 9.51 -1.07 -10.88
N THR A 115 9.48 -2.35 -10.53
CA THR A 115 9.29 -3.44 -11.48
C THR A 115 7.99 -4.20 -11.17
N GLY A 116 7.21 -4.41 -12.23
CA GLY A 116 6.09 -5.36 -12.24
C GLY A 116 6.52 -6.64 -12.97
N ALA A 117 6.34 -7.80 -12.35
CA ALA A 117 6.71 -9.08 -12.93
C ALA A 117 5.55 -10.06 -12.87
N LEU A 118 5.45 -10.91 -13.91
CA LEU A 118 4.47 -11.99 -14.01
C LEU A 118 5.11 -13.23 -14.64
N ASN A 119 4.65 -14.39 -14.19
CA ASN A 119 4.98 -15.64 -14.84
C ASN A 119 4.08 -15.80 -16.08
N ILE A 120 4.70 -15.97 -17.26
CA ILE A 120 4.03 -16.15 -18.55
C ILE A 120 4.11 -17.57 -19.08
N LYS A 121 4.57 -18.52 -18.27
CA LYS A 121 4.67 -19.92 -18.65
C LYS A 121 3.35 -20.47 -19.19
N ASN A 122 3.42 -21.10 -20.34
CA ASN A 122 2.25 -21.69 -21.03
C ASN A 122 1.13 -20.70 -21.38
N LEU A 123 1.40 -19.39 -21.37
CA LEU A 123 0.45 -18.39 -21.84
C LEU A 123 0.62 -18.15 -23.34
N GLY A 124 -0.51 -17.99 -24.03
CA GLY A 124 -0.55 -17.64 -25.46
C GLY A 124 -1.77 -16.78 -25.76
N GLY A 125 -1.79 -16.17 -26.95
CA GLY A 125 -2.90 -15.34 -27.40
C GLY A 125 -3.28 -14.25 -26.41
N ASP A 126 -4.59 -14.11 -26.16
CA ASP A 126 -5.14 -13.07 -25.28
C ASP A 126 -4.66 -13.19 -23.84
N ASN A 127 -4.40 -14.41 -23.33
CA ASN A 127 -3.88 -14.60 -21.98
C ASN A 127 -2.46 -14.00 -21.81
N LEU A 128 -1.62 -14.16 -22.83
CA LEU A 128 -0.29 -13.56 -22.84
C LEU A 128 -0.39 -12.03 -22.97
N ALA A 129 -1.25 -11.53 -23.85
CA ALA A 129 -1.47 -10.09 -24.00
C ALA A 129 -1.96 -9.46 -22.68
N ASN A 130 -2.90 -10.10 -21.99
CA ASN A 130 -3.40 -9.66 -20.70
C ASN A 130 -2.30 -9.67 -19.62
N ALA A 131 -1.44 -10.70 -19.59
CA ALA A 131 -0.31 -10.77 -18.67
C ALA A 131 0.69 -9.62 -18.89
N ILE A 132 1.00 -9.30 -20.15
CA ILE A 132 1.87 -8.17 -20.51
C ILE A 132 1.27 -6.84 -20.02
N MET A 133 -0.01 -6.61 -20.28
CA MET A 133 -0.70 -5.40 -19.82
C MET A 133 -0.74 -5.30 -18.28
N LYS A 134 -0.93 -6.42 -17.58
CA LYS A 134 -0.86 -6.49 -16.12
C LYS A 134 0.53 -6.14 -15.59
N ALA A 135 1.61 -6.65 -16.21
CA ALA A 135 2.97 -6.33 -15.80
C ALA A 135 3.27 -4.83 -15.91
N ILE A 136 2.85 -4.21 -17.01
CA ILE A 136 2.98 -2.75 -17.23
C ILE A 136 2.20 -1.97 -16.16
N THR A 137 0.96 -2.35 -15.92
CA THR A 137 0.11 -1.71 -14.92
C THR A 137 0.70 -1.84 -13.52
N LYS A 138 1.18 -3.02 -13.17
CA LYS A 138 1.82 -3.31 -11.88
C LYS A 138 3.05 -2.42 -11.67
N ALA A 139 3.94 -2.33 -12.66
CA ALA A 139 5.12 -1.47 -12.59
C ALA A 139 4.76 0.01 -12.36
N LYS A 140 3.79 0.53 -13.12
CA LYS A 140 3.34 1.93 -13.00
C LYS A 140 2.71 2.24 -11.65
N ARG A 141 1.93 1.33 -11.08
CA ARG A 141 1.31 1.51 -9.75
C ARG A 141 2.36 1.48 -8.66
N ARG A 142 3.26 0.49 -8.68
CA ARG A 142 4.32 0.35 -7.69
C ARG A 142 5.23 1.57 -7.64
N VAL A 143 5.74 2.03 -8.79
CA VAL A 143 6.59 3.22 -8.83
C VAL A 143 5.84 4.48 -8.39
N THR A 144 4.53 4.57 -8.65
CA THR A 144 3.71 5.69 -8.18
C THR A 144 3.64 5.73 -6.66
N LEU A 145 3.36 4.61 -6.01
CA LEU A 145 3.33 4.52 -4.55
C LEU A 145 4.71 4.81 -3.95
N SER A 146 5.77 4.25 -4.53
CA SER A 146 7.15 4.45 -4.09
C SER A 146 7.56 5.92 -4.15
N ILE A 147 7.43 6.57 -5.30
CA ILE A 147 7.86 7.97 -5.46
C ILE A 147 7.01 8.94 -4.61
N CYS A 148 5.77 8.57 -4.29
CA CYS A 148 4.91 9.31 -3.37
C CYS A 148 5.20 9.03 -1.89
N GLY A 149 6.14 8.13 -1.57
CA GLY A 149 6.50 7.78 -0.20
C GLY A 149 5.46 6.92 0.52
N LEU A 150 4.66 6.16 -0.20
CA LEU A 150 3.60 5.31 0.33
C LEU A 150 4.01 3.84 0.29
N GLY A 151 4.34 3.29 1.45
CA GLY A 151 4.71 1.88 1.63
C GLY A 151 3.50 0.96 1.81
N MET A 152 2.47 1.10 0.97
CA MET A 152 1.26 0.27 1.04
C MET A 152 1.15 -0.67 -0.16
N LEU A 153 0.37 -1.76 0.02
CA LEU A 153 0.09 -2.70 -1.04
C LEU A 153 -0.79 -2.07 -2.11
N ASP A 154 -0.50 -2.41 -3.34
CA ASP A 154 -1.34 -2.13 -4.50
C ASP A 154 -2.19 -3.37 -4.83
N GLU A 155 -3.32 -3.14 -5.48
CA GLU A 155 -4.27 -4.15 -5.91
C GLU A 155 -3.60 -5.31 -6.69
N SER A 156 -2.60 -5.01 -7.52
CA SER A 156 -1.93 -6.01 -8.35
C SER A 156 -1.00 -6.94 -7.56
N GLU A 157 -0.57 -6.54 -6.36
CA GLU A 157 0.28 -7.35 -5.48
C GLU A 157 -0.53 -8.43 -4.75
N LEU A 158 -1.82 -8.18 -4.55
CA LEU A 158 -2.72 -9.11 -3.86
C LEU A 158 -2.90 -10.44 -4.61
N GLU A 159 -2.72 -10.46 -5.92
CA GLU A 159 -2.84 -11.67 -6.74
C GLU A 159 -1.82 -12.74 -6.34
N THR A 160 -0.69 -12.36 -5.78
CA THR A 160 0.39 -13.26 -5.38
C THR A 160 0.28 -13.76 -3.94
N ILE A 161 -0.63 -13.20 -3.13
CA ILE A 161 -0.79 -13.56 -1.73
C ILE A 161 -1.77 -14.73 -1.61
N LYS A 162 -1.30 -15.83 -0.99
CA LYS A 162 -2.10 -17.07 -0.86
C LYS A 162 -3.22 -16.96 0.16
N GLU A 163 -2.97 -16.31 1.30
CA GLU A 163 -3.94 -16.13 2.37
C GLU A 163 -4.53 -14.72 2.34
N LYS A 164 -5.61 -14.56 1.60
CA LYS A 164 -6.36 -13.29 1.50
C LYS A 164 -7.85 -13.53 1.50
N ARG A 165 -8.58 -12.60 2.10
CA ARG A 165 -10.05 -12.52 2.01
C ARG A 165 -10.48 -11.08 1.84
N PHE A 166 -11.17 -10.79 0.75
CA PHE A 166 -11.82 -9.50 0.53
C PHE A 166 -13.06 -9.37 1.42
N LEU A 167 -13.34 -8.18 1.90
CA LEU A 167 -14.53 -7.84 2.69
C LEU A 167 -15.58 -7.18 1.81
#